data_a61dbedc07cb67add609254c2bb2a1b3
#
_entry.id   a61dbedc07cb67add609254c2bb2a1b3
#
_cell.length_a   1.000
_cell.length_b   1.000
_cell.length_c   1.000
_cell.angle_alpha   90.00
_cell.angle_beta   90.00
_cell.angle_gamma   90.00
#
_symmetry.space_group_name_H-M   'P 1'
#
loop_
_entity.id
_entity.type
_entity.pdbx_description
1 polymer ?
#
loop_
_entity_poly.entity_id
_entity_poly.type
_entity_poly.pdbx_seq_one_letter_code
_entity_poly.pdbx_strand_id
1 'polypeptide(L)'
;MSTLTYPLTCSAATVWFVVLKIVNVLIMTRTSLSGVKERTRMTAPDEKILATLTKLFEEEFGPIDERQVLYVHAPGRSEISGNHTDHEGGHVIAGSLDVAVDGIAVATDSNKVRIADEGYPTFEITLDTLDVQESEKGTSASLVRGMAHEIAALGVEPKGFDFAFTCSVPSGGGLSSSAAVEAAYGRAMETLWGAPAIEPVALAQMSQRTENNYYGKPCGLMDQAAVCLGGLAYMDFEDQAQPKTQKLELNFEDHGYALVLVKVGADHVAPPTTTPPFRAK
;
A
#
# COMPACT_ATOMS: atom_id res chain seq x y z
N MET A 1 26.08 -20.39 -20.73
CA MET A 1 24.84 -20.87 -20.12
C MET A 1 25.20 -21.99 -19.16
N SER A 2 25.31 -21.66 -17.90
CA SER A 2 25.48 -22.64 -16.81
C SER A 2 24.72 -22.09 -15.59
N THR A 3 23.58 -22.67 -15.36
CA THR A 3 22.78 -22.48 -14.18
C THR A 3 23.51 -23.07 -12.97
N LEU A 4 24.01 -22.24 -12.10
CA LEU A 4 24.51 -22.65 -10.78
C LEU A 4 23.31 -22.75 -9.82
N THR A 5 22.82 -23.96 -9.63
CA THR A 5 21.91 -24.30 -8.55
C THR A 5 22.73 -24.63 -7.29
N TYR A 6 22.67 -23.80 -6.28
CA TYR A 6 23.17 -24.15 -4.95
C TYR A 6 22.03 -24.71 -4.11
N PRO A 7 22.16 -25.91 -3.54
CA PRO A 7 21.18 -26.41 -2.57
C PRO A 7 21.47 -25.76 -1.20
N LEU A 8 20.74 -24.72 -0.85
CA LEU A 8 20.69 -24.23 0.52
C LEU A 8 19.63 -25.03 1.29
N THR A 9 20.07 -26.07 1.97
CA THR A 9 19.27 -26.74 3.01
C THR A 9 19.33 -25.90 4.28
N CYS A 10 18.48 -24.90 4.40
CA CYS A 10 18.19 -24.23 5.65
C CYS A 10 16.66 -24.26 5.84
N SER A 11 16.22 -24.89 6.92
CA SER A 11 14.81 -24.97 7.27
C SER A 11 14.25 -23.58 7.55
N ALA A 12 13.19 -23.19 6.82
CA ALA A 12 12.34 -22.03 7.06
C ALA A 12 12.88 -20.64 6.62
N ALA A 13 13.71 -20.53 5.61
CA ALA A 13 13.96 -19.24 4.95
C ALA A 13 13.06 -19.10 3.71
N THR A 14 12.20 -18.08 3.68
CA THR A 14 11.45 -17.70 2.49
C THR A 14 12.27 -16.66 1.72
N VAL A 15 12.65 -16.97 0.50
CA VAL A 15 13.40 -16.07 -0.38
C VAL A 15 12.42 -15.36 -1.30
N TRP A 16 12.45 -14.02 -1.33
CA TRP A 16 11.63 -13.17 -2.18
C TRP A 16 12.48 -12.53 -3.26
N PHE A 17 12.01 -12.59 -4.49
CA PHE A 17 12.62 -11.86 -5.61
C PHE A 17 11.96 -10.49 -5.75
N VAL A 18 12.77 -9.47 -5.99
CA VAL A 18 12.31 -8.08 -6.08
C VAL A 18 12.20 -7.67 -7.55
N VAL A 19 10.99 -7.29 -7.95
CA VAL A 19 10.70 -6.57 -9.18
C VAL A 19 10.11 -5.23 -8.81
N LEU A 20 10.67 -4.14 -9.35
CA LEU A 20 10.22 -2.79 -9.03
C LEU A 20 8.86 -2.51 -9.70
N LYS A 21 7.80 -2.30 -8.90
CA LYS A 21 6.45 -2.01 -9.38
C LYS A 21 5.91 -0.66 -8.88
N ILE A 22 4.90 -0.16 -9.56
CA ILE A 22 4.26 1.14 -9.27
C ILE A 22 2.87 0.87 -8.68
N VAL A 23 2.37 1.73 -7.78
CA VAL A 23 0.98 1.68 -7.34
C VAL A 23 0.07 1.95 -8.53
N ASN A 24 -0.77 1.00 -8.88
CA ASN A 24 -1.61 1.04 -10.06
C ASN A 24 -3.08 0.81 -9.71
N VAL A 25 -3.95 1.46 -10.46
CA VAL A 25 -5.40 1.25 -10.43
C VAL A 25 -5.86 0.87 -11.82
N LEU A 26 -6.58 -0.22 -11.92
CA LEU A 26 -7.19 -0.69 -13.16
C LEU A 26 -8.70 -0.81 -12.98
N ILE A 27 -9.46 -0.18 -13.87
CA ILE A 27 -10.91 -0.30 -13.90
C ILE A 27 -11.27 -1.48 -14.80
N MET A 28 -12.02 -2.43 -14.27
CA MET A 28 -12.44 -3.64 -14.98
C MET A 28 -13.97 -3.83 -14.92
N THR A 29 -14.51 -4.49 -15.93
CA THR A 29 -15.87 -5.03 -15.91
C THR A 29 -15.80 -6.55 -15.94
N ARG A 30 -16.81 -7.26 -15.44
CA ARG A 30 -16.83 -8.73 -15.42
C ARG A 30 -16.59 -9.36 -16.81
N THR A 31 -16.99 -8.68 -17.88
CA THR A 31 -16.73 -9.07 -19.27
C THR A 31 -15.28 -8.85 -19.70
N SER A 32 -14.52 -7.98 -19.04
CA SER A 32 -13.11 -7.70 -19.37
C SER A 32 -12.10 -8.53 -18.56
N LEU A 33 -12.56 -9.32 -17.58
CA LEU A 33 -11.71 -10.27 -16.84
C LEU A 33 -11.13 -11.37 -17.75
N SER A 34 -11.69 -11.57 -18.94
CA SER A 34 -11.23 -12.59 -19.93
C SER A 34 -10.48 -12.03 -21.13
N GLY A 35 -10.15 -10.72 -21.17
CA GLY A 35 -9.49 -10.16 -22.36
C GLY A 35 -9.03 -8.70 -22.22
N VAL A 36 -8.04 -8.44 -21.38
CA VAL A 36 -7.44 -7.09 -21.26
C VAL A 36 -6.48 -6.86 -22.42
N LYS A 37 -6.85 -5.99 -23.37
CA LYS A 37 -5.93 -5.39 -24.34
C LYS A 37 -5.40 -4.07 -23.80
N GLU A 38 -4.08 -3.95 -23.82
CA GLU A 38 -3.24 -2.83 -23.41
C GLU A 38 -3.81 -1.42 -23.67
N ARG A 39 -3.94 -0.64 -22.59
CA ARG A 39 -3.67 0.81 -22.64
C ARG A 39 -2.97 1.18 -21.33
N THR A 40 -1.75 1.65 -21.46
CA THR A 40 -0.78 2.02 -20.41
C THR A 40 -0.09 0.79 -19.78
N ARG A 41 1.23 0.83 -19.61
CA ARG A 41 2.12 -0.23 -19.10
C ARG A 41 1.77 -0.73 -17.68
N MET A 42 0.55 -1.21 -17.52
CA MET A 42 0.13 -1.98 -16.37
C MET A 42 0.25 -3.46 -16.76
N THR A 43 1.06 -4.22 -16.07
CA THR A 43 0.97 -5.67 -16.12
C THR A 43 -0.44 -6.05 -15.71
N ALA A 44 -1.15 -6.82 -16.53
CA ALA A 44 -2.45 -7.37 -16.15
C ALA A 44 -2.29 -8.09 -14.80
N PRO A 45 -3.28 -7.96 -13.90
CA PRO A 45 -3.22 -8.67 -12.63
C PRO A 45 -3.09 -10.19 -12.88
N ASP A 46 -2.37 -10.87 -11.99
CA ASP A 46 -2.25 -12.32 -12.05
C ASP A 46 -3.65 -12.96 -11.93
N GLU A 47 -3.98 -13.88 -12.83
CA GLU A 47 -5.29 -14.53 -12.86
C GLU A 47 -5.63 -15.26 -11.54
N LYS A 48 -4.62 -15.78 -10.84
CA LYS A 48 -4.80 -16.45 -9.54
C LYS A 48 -5.13 -15.44 -8.46
N ILE A 49 -4.46 -14.28 -8.46
CA ILE A 49 -4.75 -13.19 -7.53
C ILE A 49 -6.18 -12.71 -7.76
N LEU A 50 -6.56 -12.46 -9.01
CA LEU A 50 -7.93 -12.05 -9.33
C LEU A 50 -8.99 -13.09 -8.90
N ALA A 51 -8.72 -14.37 -9.14
CA ALA A 51 -9.64 -15.44 -8.71
C ALA A 51 -9.79 -15.48 -7.18
N THR A 52 -8.69 -15.31 -6.45
CA THR A 52 -8.70 -15.24 -4.98
C THR A 52 -9.49 -14.03 -4.49
N LEU A 53 -9.24 -12.86 -5.05
CA LEU A 53 -9.92 -11.62 -4.69
C LEU A 53 -11.42 -11.68 -4.99
N THR A 54 -11.80 -12.22 -6.16
CA THR A 54 -13.20 -12.39 -6.54
C THR A 54 -13.91 -13.31 -5.56
N LYS A 55 -13.28 -14.44 -5.22
CA LYS A 55 -13.83 -15.39 -4.26
C LYS A 55 -14.01 -14.74 -2.88
N LEU A 56 -12.97 -14.07 -2.34
CA LEU A 56 -13.03 -13.36 -1.06
C LEU A 56 -14.14 -12.31 -1.06
N PHE A 57 -14.24 -11.52 -2.13
CA PHE A 57 -15.25 -10.49 -2.26
C PHE A 57 -16.66 -11.08 -2.24
N GLU A 58 -16.91 -12.13 -3.04
CA GLU A 58 -18.23 -12.76 -3.15
C GLU A 58 -18.63 -13.48 -1.84
N GLU A 59 -17.68 -14.06 -1.11
CA GLU A 59 -17.91 -14.68 0.21
C GLU A 59 -18.32 -13.64 1.27
N GLU A 60 -17.69 -12.46 1.28
CA GLU A 60 -17.90 -11.45 2.33
C GLU A 60 -18.99 -10.43 1.99
N PHE A 61 -19.17 -10.08 0.71
CA PHE A 61 -20.05 -8.98 0.28
C PHE A 61 -21.15 -9.40 -0.68
N GLY A 62 -21.13 -10.64 -1.14
CA GLY A 62 -22.07 -11.17 -2.13
C GLY A 62 -21.61 -10.96 -3.57
N PRO A 63 -22.41 -11.40 -4.57
CA PRO A 63 -22.00 -11.46 -5.96
C PRO A 63 -21.67 -10.08 -6.52
N ILE A 64 -20.63 -10.04 -7.35
CA ILE A 64 -20.19 -8.79 -8.01
C ILE A 64 -21.18 -8.38 -9.11
N ASP A 65 -21.86 -9.34 -9.74
CA ASP A 65 -22.79 -9.16 -10.88
C ASP A 65 -22.14 -8.40 -12.04
N GLU A 66 -22.85 -7.40 -12.59
CA GLU A 66 -22.36 -6.56 -13.70
C GLU A 66 -21.76 -5.24 -13.20
N ARG A 67 -21.53 -5.08 -11.89
CA ARG A 67 -20.93 -3.88 -11.30
C ARG A 67 -19.51 -3.67 -11.81
N GLN A 68 -19.12 -2.41 -11.90
CA GLN A 68 -17.76 -2.07 -12.22
C GLN A 68 -16.82 -2.44 -11.05
N VAL A 69 -15.76 -3.16 -11.36
CA VAL A 69 -14.75 -3.58 -10.40
C VAL A 69 -13.49 -2.74 -10.62
N LEU A 70 -13.00 -2.16 -9.55
CA LEU A 70 -11.74 -1.46 -9.51
C LEU A 70 -10.69 -2.41 -8.94
N TYR A 71 -9.66 -2.73 -9.70
CA TYR A 71 -8.47 -3.44 -9.18
C TYR A 71 -7.43 -2.42 -8.73
N VAL A 72 -6.88 -2.65 -7.54
CA VAL A 72 -5.84 -1.82 -6.93
C VAL A 72 -4.64 -2.69 -6.60
N HIS A 73 -3.45 -2.19 -6.94
CA HIS A 73 -2.17 -2.81 -6.61
C HIS A 73 -1.28 -1.77 -5.91
N ALA A 74 -0.81 -2.08 -4.71
CA ALA A 74 0.08 -1.22 -3.94
C ALA A 74 1.28 -2.04 -3.40
N PRO A 75 2.50 -1.81 -3.90
CA PRO A 75 3.67 -2.60 -3.52
C PRO A 75 4.13 -2.29 -2.09
N GLY A 76 4.82 -3.23 -1.45
CA GLY A 76 5.71 -2.93 -0.34
C GLY A 76 6.95 -2.16 -0.80
N ARG A 77 7.82 -1.78 0.15
CA ARG A 77 9.07 -1.07 -0.16
C ARG A 77 10.25 -1.64 0.62
N SER A 78 11.46 -1.43 0.08
CA SER A 78 12.70 -1.57 0.85
C SER A 78 13.54 -0.31 0.68
N GLU A 79 14.14 0.12 1.76
CA GLU A 79 15.22 1.11 1.68
C GLU A 79 16.48 0.43 1.14
N ILE A 80 17.17 1.12 0.25
CA ILE A 80 18.44 0.67 -0.35
C ILE A 80 19.62 1.40 0.30
N SER A 81 19.44 2.69 0.62
CA SER A 81 20.46 3.54 1.23
C SER A 81 19.83 4.74 1.92
N GLY A 82 20.36 5.18 3.07
CA GLY A 82 19.92 6.38 3.77
C GLY A 82 19.71 6.20 5.26
N ASN A 83 19.55 4.95 5.73
CA ASN A 83 19.47 4.60 7.15
C ASN A 83 18.29 5.26 7.90
N HIS A 84 17.12 5.32 7.27
CA HIS A 84 15.87 5.88 7.82
C HIS A 84 15.98 7.32 8.33
N THR A 85 16.77 8.15 7.65
CA THR A 85 16.99 9.55 8.04
C THR A 85 15.96 10.54 7.53
N ASP A 86 14.86 10.06 6.92
CA ASP A 86 13.76 10.86 6.39
C ASP A 86 13.15 11.80 7.45
N HIS A 87 12.95 11.32 8.68
CA HIS A 87 12.43 12.11 9.79
C HIS A 87 13.41 13.14 10.36
N GLU A 88 14.69 13.05 9.98
CA GLU A 88 15.76 13.96 10.36
C GLU A 88 16.17 14.91 9.21
N GLY A 89 15.43 14.91 8.10
CA GLY A 89 15.72 15.74 6.92
C GLY A 89 16.83 15.15 6.05
N GLY A 90 17.07 13.84 6.14
CA GLY A 90 18.11 13.15 5.38
C GLY A 90 17.73 12.79 3.96
N HIS A 91 18.68 12.15 3.28
CA HIS A 91 18.53 11.67 1.91
C HIS A 91 18.45 10.15 1.91
N VAL A 92 17.49 9.59 1.18
CA VAL A 92 17.32 8.14 1.08
C VAL A 92 17.13 7.69 -0.36
N ILE A 93 17.51 6.45 -0.62
CA ILE A 93 17.14 5.72 -1.84
C ILE A 93 16.32 4.53 -1.39
N ALA A 94 15.09 4.45 -1.88
CA ALA A 94 14.21 3.33 -1.61
C ALA A 94 13.52 2.86 -2.89
N GLY A 95 13.11 1.60 -2.89
CA GLY A 95 12.45 0.98 -4.02
C GLY A 95 11.24 0.16 -3.63
N SER A 96 10.24 0.15 -4.51
CA SER A 96 9.09 -0.73 -4.37
C SER A 96 9.46 -2.18 -4.68
N LEU A 97 8.75 -3.10 -4.03
CA LEU A 97 9.00 -4.54 -4.09
C LEU A 97 7.97 -5.27 -4.96
N ASP A 98 8.23 -6.54 -5.22
CA ASP A 98 7.28 -7.44 -5.90
C ASP A 98 6.21 -8.03 -4.97
N VAL A 99 6.33 -7.81 -3.65
CA VAL A 99 5.30 -8.09 -2.67
C VAL A 99 4.36 -6.89 -2.56
N ALA A 100 3.05 -7.11 -2.48
CA ALA A 100 2.08 -6.04 -2.59
C ALA A 100 0.80 -6.31 -1.81
N VAL A 101 0.00 -5.28 -1.67
CA VAL A 101 -1.43 -5.33 -1.44
C VAL A 101 -2.12 -5.35 -2.80
N ASP A 102 -2.89 -6.39 -3.07
CA ASP A 102 -3.72 -6.53 -4.24
C ASP A 102 -5.18 -6.56 -3.80
N GLY A 103 -6.02 -5.71 -4.35
CA GLY A 103 -7.41 -5.61 -3.93
C GLY A 103 -8.38 -5.31 -5.07
N ILE A 104 -9.64 -5.61 -4.82
CA ILE A 104 -10.76 -5.19 -5.67
C ILE A 104 -11.76 -4.39 -4.86
N ALA A 105 -12.22 -3.28 -5.43
CA ALA A 105 -13.21 -2.40 -4.85
C ALA A 105 -14.44 -2.26 -5.75
N VAL A 106 -15.61 -2.21 -5.14
CA VAL A 106 -16.89 -2.05 -5.83
C VAL A 106 -17.72 -0.99 -5.10
N ALA A 107 -18.17 0.03 -5.83
CA ALA A 107 -19.04 1.06 -5.27
C ALA A 107 -20.36 0.48 -4.78
N THR A 108 -20.89 1.07 -3.69
CA THR A 108 -22.21 0.73 -3.14
C THR A 108 -23.03 2.00 -2.91
N ASP A 109 -24.36 1.84 -2.79
CA ASP A 109 -25.28 2.94 -2.45
C ASP A 109 -25.35 3.20 -0.93
N SER A 110 -24.52 2.50 -0.14
CA SER A 110 -24.47 2.68 1.31
C SER A 110 -23.58 3.88 1.70
N ASN A 111 -23.70 4.34 2.94
CA ASN A 111 -22.77 5.30 3.53
C ASN A 111 -21.64 4.63 4.34
N LYS A 112 -21.28 3.41 3.95
CA LYS A 112 -20.28 2.60 4.65
C LYS A 112 -19.15 2.18 3.73
N VAL A 113 -17.97 2.06 4.27
CA VAL A 113 -16.84 1.34 3.68
C VAL A 113 -16.69 0.03 4.42
N ARG A 114 -16.79 -1.09 3.71
CA ARG A 114 -16.59 -2.43 4.26
C ARG A 114 -15.31 -3.02 3.70
N ILE A 115 -14.51 -3.58 4.57
CA ILE A 115 -13.16 -4.08 4.24
C ILE A 115 -13.07 -5.56 4.60
N ALA A 116 -12.68 -6.39 3.64
CA ALA A 116 -12.31 -7.79 3.83
C ALA A 116 -10.81 -7.97 3.54
N ASP A 117 -10.05 -8.32 4.55
CA ASP A 117 -8.63 -8.67 4.46
C ASP A 117 -8.51 -10.19 4.57
N GLU A 118 -7.82 -10.83 3.63
CA GLU A 118 -7.70 -12.30 3.62
C GLU A 118 -7.09 -12.83 4.92
N GLY A 119 -7.86 -13.67 5.61
CA GLY A 119 -7.44 -14.28 6.89
C GLY A 119 -7.74 -13.46 8.14
N TYR A 120 -8.41 -12.31 8.01
CA TYR A 120 -8.83 -11.46 9.12
C TYR A 120 -10.36 -11.23 9.11
N PRO A 121 -10.97 -10.89 10.25
CA PRO A 121 -12.38 -10.55 10.29
C PRO A 121 -12.70 -9.31 9.45
N THR A 122 -13.75 -9.39 8.65
CA THR A 122 -14.31 -8.25 7.93
C THR A 122 -14.78 -7.17 8.89
N PHE A 123 -14.51 -5.91 8.56
CA PHE A 123 -14.94 -4.76 9.35
C PHE A 123 -15.53 -3.65 8.48
N GLU A 124 -16.19 -2.69 9.11
CA GLU A 124 -16.79 -1.55 8.43
C GLU A 124 -16.55 -0.25 9.20
N ILE A 125 -16.54 0.85 8.47
CA ILE A 125 -16.68 2.20 9.01
C ILE A 125 -17.88 2.89 8.38
N THR A 126 -18.55 3.78 9.14
CA THR A 126 -19.55 4.69 8.59
C THR A 126 -18.89 5.98 8.12
N LEU A 127 -19.43 6.58 7.06
CA LEU A 127 -18.97 7.85 6.51
C LEU A 127 -19.69 9.07 7.12
N ASP A 128 -20.55 8.88 8.13
CA ASP A 128 -21.28 9.94 8.83
C ASP A 128 -20.34 10.92 9.54
N THR A 129 -19.20 10.43 10.01
CA THR A 129 -18.12 11.24 10.56
C THR A 129 -16.77 10.67 10.15
N LEU A 130 -15.89 11.56 9.72
CA LEU A 130 -14.52 11.23 9.36
C LEU A 130 -13.51 11.75 10.40
N ASP A 131 -14.00 12.25 11.54
CA ASP A 131 -13.16 12.68 12.65
C ASP A 131 -12.46 11.47 13.30
N VAL A 132 -11.33 11.74 13.95
CA VAL A 132 -10.58 10.74 14.71
C VAL A 132 -11.47 10.07 15.75
N GLN A 133 -11.50 8.75 15.75
CA GLN A 133 -12.20 7.94 16.74
C GLN A 133 -11.17 7.30 17.69
N GLU A 134 -11.14 7.69 18.95
CA GLU A 134 -10.19 7.16 19.94
C GLU A 134 -10.28 5.63 20.08
N SER A 135 -11.47 5.05 19.91
CA SER A 135 -11.70 3.60 19.94
C SER A 135 -11.10 2.84 18.76
N GLU A 136 -10.80 3.54 17.66
CA GLU A 136 -10.22 2.95 16.44
C GLU A 136 -8.69 3.04 16.41
N LYS A 137 -8.05 3.81 17.28
CA LYS A 137 -6.60 3.96 17.30
C LYS A 137 -5.89 2.61 17.37
N GLY A 138 -4.87 2.44 16.54
CA GLY A 138 -4.12 1.18 16.42
C GLY A 138 -4.86 0.08 15.65
N THR A 139 -5.97 0.38 14.98
CA THR A 139 -6.72 -0.58 14.17
C THR A 139 -6.75 -0.19 12.68
N SER A 140 -7.03 -1.16 11.81
CA SER A 140 -7.19 -0.91 10.37
C SER A 140 -8.36 0.05 10.06
N ALA A 141 -9.39 0.11 10.91
CA ALA A 141 -10.51 1.04 10.75
C ALA A 141 -10.06 2.49 10.78
N SER A 142 -9.11 2.84 11.66
CA SER A 142 -8.55 4.19 11.73
C SER A 142 -7.81 4.59 10.46
N LEU A 143 -7.11 3.65 9.80
CA LEU A 143 -6.44 3.92 8.53
C LEU A 143 -7.45 4.20 7.39
N VAL A 144 -8.54 3.43 7.33
CA VAL A 144 -9.62 3.68 6.36
C VAL A 144 -10.26 5.04 6.60
N ARG A 145 -10.58 5.38 7.87
CA ARG A 145 -11.20 6.66 8.24
C ARG A 145 -10.28 7.84 7.95
N GLY A 146 -9.01 7.74 8.28
CA GLY A 146 -8.02 8.77 8.01
C GLY A 146 -7.85 9.03 6.52
N MET A 147 -7.70 7.99 5.71
CA MET A 147 -7.64 8.14 4.25
C MET A 147 -8.94 8.73 3.69
N ALA A 148 -10.10 8.32 4.20
CA ALA A 148 -11.38 8.90 3.82
C ALA A 148 -11.46 10.40 4.13
N HIS A 149 -10.97 10.82 5.30
CA HIS A 149 -10.87 12.24 5.66
C HIS A 149 -9.97 13.03 4.70
N GLU A 150 -8.78 12.51 4.43
CA GLU A 150 -7.80 13.16 3.55
C GLU A 150 -8.33 13.32 2.11
N ILE A 151 -8.99 12.30 1.57
CA ILE A 151 -9.56 12.35 0.22
C ILE A 151 -10.79 13.28 0.18
N ALA A 152 -11.67 13.23 1.20
CA ALA A 152 -12.83 14.12 1.28
C ALA A 152 -12.41 15.59 1.38
N ALA A 153 -11.28 15.90 2.02
CA ALA A 153 -10.72 17.25 2.12
C ALA A 153 -10.37 17.87 0.76
N LEU A 154 -10.27 17.07 -0.31
CA LEU A 154 -10.14 17.54 -1.69
C LEU A 154 -11.46 18.12 -2.27
N GLY A 155 -12.54 18.13 -1.49
CA GLY A 155 -13.83 18.67 -1.88
C GLY A 155 -14.73 17.66 -2.59
N VAL A 156 -14.47 16.36 -2.45
CA VAL A 156 -15.32 15.28 -2.99
C VAL A 156 -16.22 14.71 -1.92
N GLU A 157 -17.41 14.25 -2.33
CA GLU A 157 -18.37 13.61 -1.45
C GLU A 157 -17.97 12.14 -1.22
N PRO A 158 -17.77 11.71 0.04
CA PRO A 158 -17.52 10.31 0.38
C PRO A 158 -18.69 9.41 -0.05
N LYS A 159 -18.37 8.26 -0.64
CA LYS A 159 -19.35 7.26 -1.08
C LYS A 159 -18.97 5.89 -0.56
N GLY A 160 -19.98 5.08 -0.25
CA GLY A 160 -19.78 3.71 0.19
C GLY A 160 -19.14 2.83 -0.86
N PHE A 161 -18.34 1.89 -0.41
CA PHE A 161 -17.77 0.84 -1.25
C PHE A 161 -17.39 -0.38 -0.42
N ASP A 162 -17.29 -1.51 -1.08
CA ASP A 162 -16.75 -2.75 -0.55
C ASP A 162 -15.35 -2.95 -1.12
N PHE A 163 -14.39 -3.34 -0.28
CA PHE A 163 -13.02 -3.58 -0.69
C PHE A 163 -12.50 -4.89 -0.11
N ALA A 164 -12.20 -5.84 -0.98
CA ALA A 164 -11.54 -7.09 -0.62
C ALA A 164 -10.10 -7.07 -1.09
N PHE A 165 -9.15 -7.45 -0.23
CA PHE A 165 -7.74 -7.46 -0.58
C PHE A 165 -6.97 -8.63 0.04
N THR A 166 -5.84 -8.94 -0.57
CA THR A 166 -4.81 -9.83 -0.06
C THR A 166 -3.52 -9.04 0.12
N CYS A 167 -2.70 -9.42 1.10
CA CYS A 167 -1.44 -8.75 1.38
C CYS A 167 -0.29 -9.76 1.38
N SER A 168 0.55 -9.73 0.36
CA SER A 168 1.79 -10.51 0.30
C SER A 168 2.98 -9.82 0.96
N VAL A 169 2.83 -8.55 1.41
CA VAL A 169 3.86 -7.83 2.16
C VAL A 169 3.97 -8.42 3.56
N PRO A 170 5.11 -9.01 3.96
CA PRO A 170 5.28 -9.62 5.27
C PRO A 170 5.03 -8.63 6.40
N SER A 171 4.05 -8.92 7.26
CA SER A 171 3.79 -8.14 8.46
C SER A 171 4.98 -8.24 9.42
N GLY A 172 5.35 -7.11 10.06
CA GLY A 172 6.50 -7.05 10.98
C GLY A 172 7.86 -7.20 10.30
N GLY A 173 7.91 -7.35 8.98
CA GLY A 173 9.15 -7.53 8.20
C GLY A 173 9.87 -6.22 7.83
N GLY A 174 9.41 -5.08 8.27
CA GLY A 174 10.00 -3.78 7.91
C GLY A 174 9.80 -3.39 6.43
N LEU A 175 8.82 -3.99 5.73
CA LEU A 175 8.55 -3.76 4.30
C LEU A 175 7.32 -2.87 4.05
N SER A 176 6.82 -2.21 5.10
CA SER A 176 5.74 -1.21 5.08
C SER A 176 4.41 -1.71 4.53
N SER A 177 3.88 -2.79 5.10
CA SER A 177 2.52 -3.24 4.78
C SER A 177 1.46 -2.16 5.08
N SER A 178 1.60 -1.36 6.17
CA SER A 178 0.68 -0.26 6.46
C SER A 178 0.64 0.79 5.35
N ALA A 179 1.80 1.27 4.90
CA ALA A 179 1.88 2.25 3.81
C ALA A 179 1.28 1.72 2.49
N ALA A 180 1.46 0.42 2.19
CA ALA A 180 0.85 -0.21 1.03
C ALA A 180 -0.68 -0.26 1.14
N VAL A 181 -1.21 -0.63 2.31
CA VAL A 181 -2.66 -0.64 2.59
C VAL A 181 -3.25 0.76 2.50
N GLU A 182 -2.61 1.77 3.10
CA GLU A 182 -3.02 3.18 3.04
C GLU A 182 -3.07 3.69 1.60
N ALA A 183 -2.01 3.42 0.82
CA ALA A 183 -1.96 3.80 -0.59
C ALA A 183 -3.06 3.11 -1.40
N ALA A 184 -3.36 1.83 -1.12
CA ALA A 184 -4.44 1.10 -1.77
C ALA A 184 -5.81 1.73 -1.45
N TYR A 185 -6.10 2.06 -0.17
CA TYR A 185 -7.33 2.76 0.22
C TYR A 185 -7.44 4.12 -0.46
N GLY A 186 -6.36 4.91 -0.45
CA GLY A 186 -6.35 6.23 -1.08
C GLY A 186 -6.65 6.17 -2.58
N ARG A 187 -6.06 5.23 -3.32
CA ARG A 187 -6.32 5.05 -4.76
C ARG A 187 -7.72 4.53 -5.05
N ALA A 188 -8.24 3.64 -4.20
CA ALA A 188 -9.63 3.20 -4.32
C ALA A 188 -10.60 4.39 -4.15
N MET A 189 -10.44 5.16 -3.08
CA MET A 189 -11.27 6.32 -2.78
C MET A 189 -11.15 7.42 -3.84
N GLU A 190 -9.92 7.77 -4.26
CA GLU A 190 -9.68 8.72 -5.35
C GLU A 190 -10.52 8.40 -6.58
N THR A 191 -10.49 7.13 -6.99
CA THR A 191 -11.19 6.68 -8.20
C THR A 191 -12.69 6.59 -8.01
N LEU A 192 -13.15 5.95 -6.94
CA LEU A 192 -14.58 5.70 -6.69
C LEU A 192 -15.35 6.98 -6.32
N TRP A 193 -14.70 7.94 -5.68
CA TRP A 193 -15.33 9.22 -5.32
C TRP A 193 -15.16 10.29 -6.38
N GLY A 194 -14.35 10.01 -7.43
CA GLY A 194 -14.11 10.96 -8.52
C GLY A 194 -13.26 12.15 -8.09
N ALA A 195 -12.30 11.94 -7.20
CA ALA A 195 -11.37 12.97 -6.80
C ALA A 195 -10.45 13.38 -7.95
N PRO A 196 -9.90 14.62 -7.93
CA PRO A 196 -8.82 14.99 -8.84
C PRO A 196 -7.64 14.03 -8.72
N ALA A 197 -6.89 13.84 -9.81
CA ALA A 197 -5.69 13.00 -9.79
C ALA A 197 -4.72 13.46 -8.69
N ILE A 198 -4.36 12.55 -7.80
CA ILE A 198 -3.49 12.84 -6.66
C ILE A 198 -2.05 12.45 -7.03
N GLU A 199 -1.16 13.42 -6.98
CA GLU A 199 0.26 13.18 -7.18
C GLU A 199 0.82 12.20 -6.15
N PRO A 200 1.79 11.34 -6.50
CA PRO A 200 2.30 10.29 -5.62
C PRO A 200 2.78 10.81 -4.26
N VAL A 201 3.51 11.92 -4.24
CA VAL A 201 4.01 12.53 -2.99
C VAL A 201 2.85 13.05 -2.14
N ALA A 202 1.82 13.64 -2.76
CA ALA A 202 0.65 14.11 -2.03
C ALA A 202 -0.11 12.94 -1.39
N LEU A 203 -0.30 11.83 -2.11
CA LEU A 203 -0.91 10.63 -1.55
C LEU A 203 -0.07 10.07 -0.38
N ALA A 204 1.26 10.04 -0.52
CA ALA A 204 2.16 9.61 0.55
C ALA A 204 2.01 10.48 1.82
N GLN A 205 1.90 11.80 1.65
CA GLN A 205 1.68 12.72 2.77
C GLN A 205 0.32 12.53 3.42
N MET A 206 -0.73 12.24 2.66
CA MET A 206 -2.05 11.88 3.19
C MET A 206 -1.97 10.59 4.02
N SER A 207 -1.29 9.57 3.52
CA SER A 207 -1.05 8.31 4.22
C SER A 207 -0.26 8.54 5.52
N GLN A 208 0.81 9.33 5.49
CA GLN A 208 1.58 9.69 6.68
C GLN A 208 0.71 10.40 7.74
N ARG A 209 -0.10 11.38 7.33
CA ARG A 209 -1.01 12.06 8.28
C ARG A 209 -2.06 11.10 8.86
N THR A 210 -2.52 10.15 8.05
CA THR A 210 -3.43 9.09 8.50
C THR A 210 -2.77 8.22 9.58
N GLU A 211 -1.56 7.74 9.34
CA GLU A 211 -0.83 6.91 10.32
C GLU A 211 -0.53 7.70 11.60
N ASN A 212 -0.10 8.95 11.49
CA ASN A 212 0.25 9.78 12.63
C ASN A 212 -0.97 10.20 13.47
N ASN A 213 -2.05 10.66 12.82
CA ASN A 213 -3.17 11.32 13.50
C ASN A 213 -4.32 10.36 13.82
N TYR A 214 -4.59 9.39 12.96
CA TYR A 214 -5.71 8.45 13.12
C TYR A 214 -5.27 7.14 13.75
N TYR A 215 -4.23 6.53 13.23
CA TYR A 215 -3.70 5.28 13.81
C TYR A 215 -2.96 5.56 15.12
N GLY A 216 -2.29 6.71 15.23
CA GLY A 216 -1.58 7.14 16.44
C GLY A 216 -0.15 6.62 16.52
N LYS A 217 0.47 6.24 15.42
CA LYS A 217 1.85 5.82 15.34
C LYS A 217 2.66 6.87 14.56
N PRO A 218 3.55 7.63 15.22
CA PRO A 218 4.44 8.56 14.54
C PRO A 218 5.35 7.84 13.55
N CYS A 219 5.39 8.31 12.31
CA CYS A 219 6.26 7.78 11.26
C CYS A 219 6.85 8.91 10.41
N GLY A 220 7.98 8.62 9.73
CA GLY A 220 8.52 9.46 8.68
C GLY A 220 7.67 9.37 7.39
N LEU A 221 8.15 9.95 6.31
CA LEU A 221 7.45 9.95 5.02
C LEU A 221 8.01 8.95 4.00
N MET A 222 9.22 8.42 4.25
CA MET A 222 9.93 7.57 3.29
C MET A 222 9.12 6.35 2.85
N ASP A 223 8.45 5.68 3.80
CA ASP A 223 7.69 4.47 3.57
C ASP A 223 6.58 4.70 2.56
N GLN A 224 5.73 5.67 2.86
CA GLN A 224 4.60 6.05 2.02
C GLN A 224 5.07 6.63 0.68
N ALA A 225 6.14 7.43 0.68
CA ALA A 225 6.69 8.01 -0.53
C ALA A 225 7.24 6.93 -1.47
N ALA A 226 8.01 5.96 -0.96
CA ALA A 226 8.55 4.87 -1.77
C ALA A 226 7.46 3.99 -2.37
N VAL A 227 6.40 3.67 -1.59
CA VAL A 227 5.23 2.94 -2.07
C VAL A 227 4.52 3.69 -3.17
N CYS A 228 4.21 4.98 -2.96
CA CYS A 228 3.42 5.79 -3.90
C CYS A 228 4.18 6.16 -5.17
N LEU A 229 5.48 6.46 -5.08
CA LEU A 229 6.32 6.77 -6.23
C LEU A 229 6.53 5.56 -7.14
N GLY A 230 6.69 4.38 -6.55
CA GLY A 230 6.99 3.16 -7.27
C GLY A 230 8.35 3.16 -7.96
N GLY A 231 8.85 2.00 -8.29
CA GLY A 231 10.19 1.85 -8.85
C GLY A 231 11.28 2.17 -7.83
N LEU A 232 12.45 2.57 -8.30
CA LEU A 232 13.55 3.04 -7.47
C LEU A 232 13.56 4.56 -7.48
N ALA A 233 13.62 5.18 -6.29
CA ALA A 233 13.60 6.63 -6.15
C ALA A 233 14.64 7.12 -5.14
N TYR A 234 15.31 8.21 -5.48
CA TYR A 234 16.03 9.06 -4.55
C TYR A 234 15.05 10.08 -3.98
N MET A 235 15.13 10.31 -2.68
CA MET A 235 14.27 11.22 -1.94
C MET A 235 15.11 12.08 -1.01
N ASP A 236 14.93 13.38 -1.05
CA ASP A 236 15.56 14.39 -0.22
C ASP A 236 14.47 15.01 0.67
N PHE A 237 14.61 14.80 1.97
CA PHE A 237 13.67 15.25 2.99
C PHE A 237 14.15 16.49 3.75
N GLU A 238 15.12 17.26 3.22
CA GLU A 238 15.55 18.52 3.83
C GLU A 238 14.34 19.44 4.10
N ASP A 239 13.41 19.51 3.16
CA ASP A 239 12.08 20.08 3.36
C ASP A 239 11.04 18.94 3.40
N GLN A 240 10.61 18.54 4.61
CA GLN A 240 9.63 17.47 4.78
C GLN A 240 8.24 17.83 4.25
N ALA A 241 7.92 19.11 4.13
CA ALA A 241 6.65 19.57 3.55
C ALA A 241 6.67 19.49 2.01
N GLN A 242 7.84 19.62 1.40
CA GLN A 242 8.04 19.56 -0.04
C GLN A 242 9.28 18.73 -0.39
N PRO A 243 9.26 17.41 -0.12
CA PRO A 243 10.39 16.55 -0.39
C PRO A 243 10.70 16.52 -1.88
N LYS A 244 11.98 16.58 -2.22
CA LYS A 244 12.42 16.46 -3.61
C LYS A 244 12.57 14.97 -3.93
N THR A 245 11.98 14.54 -5.03
CA THR A 245 12.03 13.14 -5.46
C THR A 245 12.55 13.01 -6.87
N GLN A 246 13.36 11.98 -7.11
CA GLN A 246 13.89 11.66 -8.43
C GLN A 246 13.79 10.15 -8.67
N LYS A 247 13.09 9.75 -9.73
CA LYS A 247 13.13 8.35 -10.18
C LYS A 247 14.51 8.00 -10.70
N LEU A 248 14.99 6.81 -10.32
CA LEU A 248 16.24 6.26 -10.77
C LEU A 248 15.96 5.13 -11.77
N GLU A 249 16.45 5.31 -13.01
CA GLU A 249 16.33 4.29 -14.06
C GLU A 249 17.42 3.23 -13.88
N LEU A 250 17.23 2.36 -12.90
CA LEU A 250 18.14 1.26 -12.58
C LEU A 250 17.33 -0.02 -12.36
N ASN A 251 17.64 -1.03 -13.14
CA ASN A 251 17.16 -2.39 -12.91
C ASN A 251 18.35 -3.26 -12.48
N PHE A 252 18.28 -3.81 -11.27
CA PHE A 252 19.34 -4.65 -10.72
C PHE A 252 19.58 -5.90 -11.57
N GLU A 253 18.55 -6.48 -12.19
CA GLU A 253 18.66 -7.68 -13.01
C GLU A 253 19.49 -7.45 -14.26
N ASP A 254 19.40 -6.25 -14.88
CA ASP A 254 20.20 -5.90 -16.07
C ASP A 254 21.70 -5.87 -15.76
N HIS A 255 22.05 -5.74 -14.50
CA HIS A 255 23.43 -5.75 -13.99
C HIS A 255 23.83 -7.06 -13.32
N GLY A 256 22.97 -8.09 -13.36
CA GLY A 256 23.21 -9.40 -12.77
C GLY A 256 23.08 -9.45 -11.25
N TYR A 257 22.38 -8.49 -10.64
CA TYR A 257 22.11 -8.45 -9.19
C TYR A 257 20.63 -8.75 -8.89
N ALA A 258 20.39 -9.31 -7.72
CA ALA A 258 19.07 -9.47 -7.14
C ALA A 258 19.08 -9.00 -5.70
N LEU A 259 18.01 -8.36 -5.26
CA LEU A 259 17.78 -8.04 -3.86
C LEU A 259 17.15 -9.27 -3.19
N VAL A 260 17.81 -9.79 -2.16
CA VAL A 260 17.33 -10.97 -1.44
C VAL A 260 16.98 -10.58 0.00
N LEU A 261 15.72 -10.82 0.36
CA LEU A 261 15.23 -10.62 1.72
C LEU A 261 15.19 -11.96 2.44
N VAL A 262 15.85 -12.04 3.59
CA VAL A 262 15.90 -13.26 4.42
C VAL A 262 15.12 -13.02 5.70
N LYS A 263 14.00 -13.72 5.90
CA LYS A 263 13.26 -13.69 7.17
C LYS A 263 14.01 -14.54 8.20
N VAL A 264 14.50 -13.90 9.27
CA VAL A 264 15.30 -14.55 10.34
C VAL A 264 14.47 -15.01 11.53
N GLY A 265 13.13 -15.01 11.43
CA GLY A 265 12.24 -15.56 12.45
C GLY A 265 11.99 -14.67 13.68
N ALA A 266 12.50 -13.43 13.70
CA ALA A 266 12.16 -12.45 14.72
C ALA A 266 11.17 -11.44 14.13
N ASP A 267 9.98 -11.32 14.72
CA ASP A 267 9.07 -10.23 14.37
C ASP A 267 9.61 -8.93 14.97
N HIS A 268 9.52 -7.84 14.20
CA HIS A 268 9.81 -6.49 14.69
C HIS A 268 8.67 -6.10 15.64
N VAL A 269 8.72 -6.57 16.87
CA VAL A 269 7.88 -6.03 17.94
C VAL A 269 8.46 -4.68 18.28
N ALA A 270 7.77 -3.59 17.92
CA ALA A 270 8.14 -2.28 18.42
C ALA A 270 8.23 -2.38 19.95
N PRO A 271 9.36 -1.99 20.59
CA PRO A 271 9.42 -1.98 22.04
C PRO A 271 8.28 -1.10 22.56
N PRO A 272 7.65 -1.45 23.69
CA PRO A 272 6.68 -0.57 24.32
C PRO A 272 7.32 0.81 24.45
N THR A 273 6.63 1.83 23.96
CA THR A 273 7.11 3.21 23.82
C THR A 273 7.55 3.77 25.18
N THR A 274 8.79 3.59 25.51
CA THR A 274 9.49 4.33 26.58
C THR A 274 10.33 5.48 26.03
N THR A 275 10.17 5.79 24.75
CA THR A 275 10.85 6.96 24.16
C THR A 275 10.04 8.20 24.52
N PRO A 276 10.58 9.15 25.28
CA PRO A 276 9.92 10.40 25.57
C PRO A 276 9.65 11.15 24.25
N PRO A 277 8.57 11.93 24.16
CA PRO A 277 8.25 12.69 22.95
C PRO A 277 9.45 13.60 22.62
N PHE A 278 9.92 13.53 21.38
CA PHE A 278 10.95 14.43 20.87
C PHE A 278 10.50 15.88 21.13
N ARG A 279 11.21 16.61 21.96
CA ARG A 279 11.03 18.06 22.07
C ARG A 279 11.69 18.69 20.86
N ALA A 280 10.89 19.25 19.98
CA ALA A 280 11.36 20.20 18.98
C ALA A 280 12.15 21.32 19.70
N LYS A 281 13.36 21.58 19.26
CA LYS A 281 14.11 22.77 19.61
C LYS A 281 13.78 23.90 18.66
#